data_229342a66c9772c6af4d7f21621d2636
#
_entry.id   229342a66c9772c6af4d7f21621d2636
#
_cell.length_a   1.000
_cell.length_b   1.000
_cell.length_c   1.000
_cell.angle_alpha   90.00
_cell.angle_beta   90.00
_cell.angle_gamma   90.00
#
_symmetry.space_group_name_H-M   'P 1'
#
loop_
_entity.id
_entity.type
_entity.pdbx_description
1 polymer ?
#
loop_
_entity_poly.entity_id
_entity_poly.type
_entity_poly.pdbx_seq_one_letter_code
_entity_poly.pdbx_strand_id
1 'polypeptide(L)' 'MCDKEYIITIGSANIDIAGYSYASLNYADSNPGKIKFTPGGVGRNIAHNLALLGKNSWLMSAVGDDFYGQSL' A
#
# COMPACT_ATOMS: atom_id res chain seq x y z
N MET A 1 30.72 3.49 11.63
CA MET A 1 30.49 2.05 11.52
C MET A 1 29.29 1.80 10.61
N CYS A 2 29.43 0.88 9.72
CA CYS A 2 28.30 0.49 8.90
C CYS A 2 27.45 -0.52 9.67
N ASP A 3 26.18 -0.18 9.88
CA ASP A 3 25.23 -1.13 10.44
C ASP A 3 24.86 -2.13 9.37
N LYS A 4 25.17 -3.39 9.62
CA LYS A 4 24.87 -4.48 8.69
C LYS A 4 23.58 -5.22 9.03
N GLU A 5 22.96 -4.85 10.13
CA GLU A 5 21.68 -5.45 10.49
C GLU A 5 20.57 -4.85 9.65
N TYR A 6 19.69 -5.71 9.20
CA TYR A 6 18.53 -5.29 8.45
C TYR A 6 17.37 -6.25 8.73
N ILE A 7 16.18 -5.77 8.47
CA ILE A 7 14.96 -6.54 8.66
C ILE A 7 14.34 -6.75 7.29
N ILE A 8 14.06 -8.00 6.95
CA ILE A 8 13.34 -8.36 5.74
C ILE A 8 11.93 -8.75 6.13
N THR A 9 10.94 -8.08 5.55
CA THR A 9 9.55 -8.47 5.65
C THR A 9 9.17 -9.21 4.38
N ILE A 10 8.67 -10.42 4.50
CA ILE A 10 8.16 -11.19 3.38
C ILE A 10 6.64 -11.20 3.49
N GLY A 11 5.96 -10.58 2.55
CA GLY A 11 4.52 -10.47 2.65
C GLY A 11 3.89 -9.69 1.50
N SER A 12 2.65 -9.33 1.69
CA SER A 12 1.83 -8.71 0.65
C SER A 12 2.14 -7.24 0.44
N ALA A 13 1.98 -6.81 -0.81
CA ALA A 13 1.92 -5.42 -1.21
C ALA A 13 0.80 -5.29 -2.24
N ASN A 14 -0.03 -4.28 -2.10
CA ASN A 14 -1.16 -4.06 -3.01
C ASN A 14 -1.52 -2.59 -3.09
N ILE A 15 -2.40 -2.27 -4.01
CA ILE A 15 -3.00 -0.95 -4.12
C ILE A 15 -4.41 -1.02 -3.55
N ASP A 16 -4.71 -0.15 -2.62
CA ASP A 16 -6.05 0.05 -2.08
C ASP A 16 -6.75 1.16 -2.88
N ILE A 17 -7.99 0.89 -3.26
CA ILE A 17 -8.81 1.84 -4.01
C ILE A 17 -10.00 2.19 -3.14
N ALA A 18 -10.11 3.45 -2.76
CA ALA A 18 -11.21 3.94 -1.94
C ALA A 18 -12.04 4.96 -2.71
N GLY A 19 -13.36 4.82 -2.64
CA GLY A 19 -14.30 5.76 -3.23
C GLY A 19 -14.99 6.59 -2.16
N TYR A 20 -15.11 7.88 -2.41
CA TYR A 20 -15.78 8.82 -1.51
C TYR A 20 -16.85 9.56 -2.28
N SER A 21 -18.12 9.35 -1.92
CA SER A 21 -19.22 10.07 -2.52
C SER A 21 -19.23 11.54 -2.04
N TYR A 22 -19.55 12.48 -2.93
CA TYR A 22 -19.68 13.88 -2.55
C TYR A 22 -20.93 14.19 -1.73
N ALA A 23 -21.88 13.27 -1.74
CA ALA A 23 -23.15 13.42 -1.02
C ALA A 23 -23.55 12.06 -0.44
N SER A 24 -24.70 12.02 0.22
CA SER A 24 -25.27 10.75 0.70
C SER A 24 -25.43 9.76 -0.44
N LEU A 25 -25.08 8.49 -0.19
CA LEU A 25 -25.19 7.45 -1.19
C LEU A 25 -26.63 7.16 -1.57
N ASN A 26 -26.87 7.07 -2.87
CA ASN A 26 -28.10 6.54 -3.43
C ASN A 26 -27.84 5.10 -3.87
N TYR A 27 -28.45 4.13 -3.21
CA TYR A 27 -28.22 2.72 -3.51
C TYR A 27 -28.73 2.37 -4.92
N ALA A 28 -28.01 1.45 -5.56
CA ALA A 28 -28.30 0.98 -6.92
C ALA A 28 -28.32 2.10 -7.97
N ASP A 29 -27.52 3.14 -7.77
CA ASP A 29 -27.39 4.29 -8.67
C ASP A 29 -25.95 4.74 -8.78
N SER A 30 -25.67 5.61 -9.74
CA SER A 30 -24.38 6.27 -9.86
C SER A 30 -24.27 7.40 -8.85
N ASN A 31 -23.13 7.46 -8.19
CA ASN A 31 -22.87 8.49 -7.18
C ASN A 31 -21.60 9.24 -7.57
N PRO A 32 -21.70 10.52 -7.94
CA PRO A 32 -20.48 11.31 -8.19
C PRO A 32 -19.62 11.37 -6.95
N GLY A 33 -18.31 11.22 -7.14
CA GLY A 33 -17.40 11.14 -6.02
C GLY A 33 -15.94 11.23 -6.42
N LYS A 34 -15.09 10.87 -5.48
CA LYS A 34 -13.64 10.90 -5.62
C LYS A 34 -13.09 9.51 -5.36
N ILE A 35 -12.11 9.11 -6.15
CA ILE A 35 -11.39 7.86 -5.98
C ILE A 35 -9.97 8.17 -5.52
N LYS A 36 -9.50 7.43 -4.53
CA LYS A 36 -8.13 7.56 -4.02
C LYS A 36 -7.44 6.20 -4.08
N PHE A 37 -6.20 6.20 -4.58
CA PHE A 37 -5.34 5.03 -4.62
C PHE A 37 -4.25 5.18 -3.56
N THR A 38 -4.06 4.15 -2.74
CA THR A 38 -2.99 4.14 -1.73
C THR A 38 -2.29 2.79 -1.73
N PRO A 39 -0.95 2.77 -1.55
CA PRO A 39 -0.25 1.52 -1.34
C PRO A 39 -0.71 0.86 -0.04
N GLY A 40 -0.87 -0.44 -0.05
CA GLY A 40 -1.33 -1.20 1.10
C GLY A 40 -0.70 -2.59 1.17
N GLY A 41 -1.34 -3.45 1.93
CA GLY A 41 -0.87 -4.78 2.22
C GLY A 41 -0.16 -4.86 3.56
N VAL A 42 -0.37 -5.95 4.29
CA VAL A 42 0.18 -6.11 5.64
C VAL A 42 1.71 -6.09 5.62
N GLY A 43 2.32 -6.83 4.71
CA GLY A 43 3.79 -6.87 4.58
C GLY A 43 4.37 -5.51 4.26
N ARG A 44 3.80 -4.82 3.29
CA ARG A 44 4.22 -3.47 2.90
C ARG A 44 4.08 -2.49 4.06
N ASN A 45 2.99 -2.56 4.81
CA ASN A 45 2.76 -1.64 5.92
C ASN A 45 3.73 -1.88 7.07
N ILE A 46 4.07 -3.13 7.37
CA ILE A 46 5.08 -3.47 8.38
C ILE A 46 6.45 -2.93 7.96
N ALA A 47 6.86 -3.18 6.72
CA ALA A 47 8.16 -2.72 6.22
C ALA A 47 8.25 -1.19 6.23
N HIS A 48 7.17 -0.51 5.86
CA HIS A 48 7.10 0.94 5.88
C HIS A 48 7.24 1.50 7.30
N ASN A 49 6.52 0.94 8.26
CA ASN A 49 6.61 1.38 9.65
C ASN A 49 7.99 1.13 10.26
N LEU A 50 8.63 0.01 9.92
CA LEU A 50 10.01 -0.24 10.35
C LEU A 50 10.97 0.80 9.79
N ALA A 51 10.81 1.19 8.53
CA ALA A 51 11.63 2.23 7.92
C ALA A 51 11.41 3.58 8.60
N LEU A 52 10.18 3.92 8.94
CA LEU A 52 9.86 5.15 9.68
C LEU A 52 10.48 5.16 11.08
N LEU A 53 10.68 4.00 11.69
CA LEU A 53 11.36 3.87 12.97
C LEU A 53 12.88 3.91 12.86
N GLY A 54 13.41 4.19 11.68
CA GLY A 54 14.85 4.30 11.44
C GLY A 54 15.56 2.97 11.25
N LYS A 55 14.83 1.89 11.02
CA LYS A 55 15.40 0.58 10.77
C LYS A 55 15.78 0.40 9.32
N ASN A 56 16.80 -0.41 9.06
CA ASN A 56 17.18 -0.81 7.71
C ASN A 56 16.18 -1.90 7.25
N SER A 57 15.15 -1.47 6.57
CA SER A 57 13.97 -2.29 6.26
C SER A 57 13.90 -2.63 4.79
N TRP A 58 13.66 -3.91 4.51
CA TRP A 58 13.50 -4.44 3.16
C TRP A 58 12.17 -5.16 3.06
N LEU A 59 11.50 -5.02 1.93
CA LEU A 59 10.28 -5.75 1.64
C LEU A 59 10.53 -6.71 0.49
N MET A 60 10.25 -7.99 0.72
CA MET A 60 10.24 -9.01 -0.32
C MET A 60 8.79 -9.41 -0.58
N SER A 61 8.30 -9.13 -1.78
CA SER A 61 6.91 -9.36 -2.15
C SER A 61 6.81 -9.73 -3.62
N ALA A 62 5.63 -10.14 -4.04
CA ALA A 62 5.33 -10.37 -5.44
C ALA A 62 4.15 -9.49 -5.84
N VAL A 63 4.26 -8.82 -6.99
CA VAL A 63 3.22 -7.94 -7.51
C VAL A 63 2.92 -8.34 -8.96
N GLY A 64 1.74 -7.93 -9.45
CA GLY A 64 1.37 -8.17 -10.82
C GLY A 64 2.20 -7.34 -11.79
N ASP A 65 2.38 -7.86 -13.01
CA ASP A 65 3.01 -7.11 -14.09
C ASP A 65 1.96 -6.25 -14.80
N ASP A 66 1.48 -5.26 -14.10
CA ASP A 66 0.45 -4.34 -14.56
C ASP A 66 0.74 -2.93 -14.01
N PHE A 67 -0.14 -2.00 -14.32
CA PHE A 67 0.00 -0.61 -13.88
C PHE A 67 0.14 -0.51 -12.34
N TYR A 68 -0.71 -1.22 -11.61
CA TYR A 68 -0.69 -1.17 -10.14
C TYR A 68 0.57 -1.82 -9.55
N GLY A 69 0.99 -2.96 -10.10
CA GLY A 69 2.21 -3.63 -9.66
C GLY A 69 3.45 -2.77 -9.87
N GLN A 70 3.51 -2.07 -10.99
CA GLN A 70 4.64 -1.18 -11.31
C GLN A 70 4.63 0.08 -10.45
N SER A 71 3.49 0.49 -9.92
CA SER A 71 3.37 1.67 -9.06
C SER A 71 3.88 1.42 -7.63
N LEU A 72 3.99 0.17 -7.23
CA LEU A 72 4.51 -0.21 -5.93
C LEU A 72 6.02 -0.26 -5.95
#